data_8e89ee12771171ba62c935309ed65f49
#
_entry.id   8e89ee12771171ba62c935309ed65f49
#
_cell.length_a   1.000
_cell.length_b   1.000
_cell.length_c   1.000
_cell.angle_alpha   90.00
_cell.angle_beta   90.00
_cell.angle_gamma   90.00
#
_symmetry.space_group_name_H-M   'P 1'
#
loop_
_entity.id
_entity.type
_entity.pdbx_description
1 polymer ?
#
loop_
_entity_poly.entity_id
_entity_poly.type
_entity_poly.pdbx_seq_one_letter_code
_entity_poly.pdbx_strand_id
1 'polypeptide(L)'
;SIVTNNNRFLKPVLNDEQISKLKILNSKDNFHGFIAIIIDIAWILSAIYLSYFSPFFYPLTILIIGSRQRALASLLHEAAHTTLFKSRILNITIGRVLCGWTILQSYGTYRITHVLNHHPKIGNDSIDPDLVYMLEQGVYKSQSRSDFLKNYFIKPLLGSNIPHYIRYLIKDRFITAFRNDKERTEAIMIVVFHLSIILIAFATGWIKELFLFWWIPFLVIHPVIGWFSELSEHYPMMESTNTARFYSRNRYAGWIERFFIGMHSDYLHLTH
;
A
#
# COMPACT_ATOMS: atom_id res chain seq x y z
N SER A 1 23.07 -26.72 22.84
CA SER A 1 23.73 -26.84 21.53
C SER A 1 23.06 -25.88 20.56
N ILE A 2 23.76 -24.81 20.21
CA ILE A 2 23.35 -23.82 19.22
C ILE A 2 23.41 -24.51 17.87
N VAL A 3 22.26 -24.85 17.29
CA VAL A 3 22.17 -25.27 15.89
C VAL A 3 22.25 -24.00 15.05
N THR A 4 23.45 -23.65 14.61
CA THR A 4 23.66 -22.66 13.55
C THR A 4 23.13 -23.24 12.25
N ASN A 5 21.90 -22.91 11.93
CA ASN A 5 21.27 -23.33 10.68
C ASN A 5 21.83 -22.46 9.54
N ASN A 6 22.97 -22.89 8.97
CA ASN A 6 23.56 -22.35 7.75
C ASN A 6 22.72 -22.74 6.53
N ASN A 7 21.47 -22.33 6.47
CA ASN A 7 20.69 -22.34 5.24
C ASN A 7 21.17 -21.18 4.35
N ARG A 8 22.38 -21.31 3.78
CA ARG A 8 22.76 -20.59 2.57
C ARG A 8 21.72 -20.96 1.52
N PHE A 9 20.86 -20.01 1.16
CA PHE A 9 19.98 -20.15 0.01
C PHE A 9 20.81 -20.63 -1.17
N LEU A 10 20.61 -21.85 -1.64
CA LEU A 10 21.16 -22.31 -2.90
C LEU A 10 20.61 -21.36 -3.95
N LYS A 11 21.44 -20.44 -4.42
CA LYS A 11 21.07 -19.60 -5.57
C LYS A 11 20.77 -20.59 -6.70
N PRO A 12 19.58 -20.53 -7.32
CA PRO A 12 19.29 -21.39 -8.44
C PRO A 12 20.39 -21.18 -9.49
N VAL A 13 21.00 -22.25 -9.95
CA VAL A 13 21.96 -22.20 -11.06
C VAL A 13 21.13 -21.95 -12.31
N LEU A 14 21.06 -20.69 -12.73
CA LEU A 14 20.33 -20.29 -13.93
C LEU A 14 21.26 -20.45 -15.13
N ASN A 15 20.75 -20.98 -16.22
CA ASN A 15 21.47 -21.01 -17.49
C ASN A 15 21.48 -19.61 -18.16
N ASP A 16 22.32 -19.42 -19.17
CA ASP A 16 22.49 -18.13 -19.86
C ASP A 16 21.19 -17.62 -20.50
N GLU A 17 20.34 -18.50 -21.01
CA GLU A 17 19.03 -18.16 -21.55
C GLU A 17 18.10 -17.60 -20.46
N GLN A 18 18.05 -18.27 -19.31
CA GLN A 18 17.24 -17.81 -18.15
C GLN A 18 17.75 -16.47 -17.62
N ILE A 19 19.07 -16.30 -17.53
CA ILE A 19 19.71 -15.04 -17.14
C ILE A 19 19.34 -13.92 -18.12
N SER A 20 19.39 -14.20 -19.42
CA SER A 20 19.02 -13.25 -20.47
C SER A 20 17.54 -12.83 -20.37
N LYS A 21 16.62 -13.79 -20.19
CA LYS A 21 15.19 -13.54 -20.00
C LYS A 21 14.93 -12.70 -18.73
N LEU A 22 15.60 -13.00 -17.63
CA LEU A 22 15.48 -12.22 -16.39
C LEU A 22 15.98 -10.78 -16.56
N LYS A 23 17.06 -10.56 -17.31
CA LYS A 23 17.55 -9.20 -17.62
C LYS A 23 16.51 -8.39 -18.42
N ILE A 24 15.83 -9.03 -19.38
CA ILE A 24 14.76 -8.38 -20.17
C ILE A 24 13.57 -8.04 -19.27
N LEU A 25 13.12 -9.00 -18.46
CA LEU A 25 11.99 -8.79 -17.52
C LEU A 25 12.29 -7.73 -16.46
N ASN A 26 13.54 -7.58 -16.06
CA ASN A 26 13.98 -6.58 -15.09
C ASN A 26 14.38 -5.24 -15.71
N SER A 27 14.13 -5.06 -17.02
CA SER A 27 14.38 -3.79 -17.69
C SER A 27 13.40 -2.72 -17.23
N LYS A 28 13.93 -1.57 -16.82
CA LYS A 28 13.14 -0.42 -16.35
C LYS A 28 13.15 0.67 -17.40
N ASP A 29 12.04 1.37 -17.52
CA ASP A 29 11.94 2.59 -18.32
C ASP A 29 11.41 3.76 -17.48
N ASN A 30 11.17 4.91 -18.12
CA ASN A 30 10.59 6.08 -17.44
C ASN A 30 9.16 6.37 -17.87
N PHE A 31 8.48 5.40 -18.44
CA PHE A 31 7.25 5.63 -19.20
C PHE A 31 6.08 4.84 -18.61
N HIS A 32 6.25 3.54 -18.28
CA HIS A 32 5.18 2.70 -17.75
C HIS A 32 4.64 3.17 -16.40
N GLY A 33 5.50 3.76 -15.55
CA GLY A 33 5.05 4.36 -14.29
C GLY A 33 4.06 5.51 -14.49
N PHE A 34 4.28 6.36 -15.50
CA PHE A 34 3.31 7.42 -15.85
C PHE A 34 2.00 6.86 -16.40
N ILE A 35 2.06 5.81 -17.23
CA ILE A 35 0.86 5.14 -17.73
C ILE A 35 0.03 4.59 -16.58
N ALA A 36 0.66 3.93 -15.60
CA ALA A 36 -0.03 3.40 -14.43
C ALA A 36 -0.77 4.50 -13.67
N ILE A 37 -0.09 5.62 -13.38
CA ILE A 37 -0.69 6.78 -12.71
C ILE A 37 -1.85 7.37 -13.53
N ILE A 38 -1.68 7.54 -14.85
CA ILE A 38 -2.71 8.09 -15.74
C ILE A 38 -3.94 7.17 -15.76
N ILE A 39 -3.76 5.86 -15.78
CA ILE A 39 -4.86 4.90 -15.72
C ILE A 39 -5.62 5.05 -14.40
N ASP A 40 -4.94 5.17 -13.26
CA ASP A 40 -5.60 5.37 -11.97
C ASP A 40 -6.36 6.69 -11.91
N ILE A 41 -5.78 7.77 -12.42
CA ILE A 41 -6.46 9.07 -12.53
C ILE A 41 -7.68 8.98 -13.46
N ALA A 42 -7.56 8.29 -14.59
CA ALA A 42 -8.67 8.10 -15.52
C ALA A 42 -9.84 7.35 -14.87
N TRP A 43 -9.57 6.32 -14.06
CA TRP A 43 -10.59 5.63 -13.28
C TRP A 43 -11.25 6.54 -12.25
N ILE A 44 -10.47 7.37 -11.53
CA ILE A 44 -11.01 8.34 -10.57
C ILE A 44 -11.94 9.33 -11.26
N LEU A 45 -11.49 9.94 -12.37
CA LEU A 45 -12.30 10.92 -13.12
C LEU A 45 -13.56 10.29 -13.71
N SER A 46 -13.47 9.07 -14.23
CA SER A 46 -14.63 8.33 -14.75
C SER A 46 -15.65 8.02 -13.64
N ALA A 47 -15.17 7.65 -12.45
CA ALA A 47 -16.04 7.39 -11.32
C ALA A 47 -16.73 8.67 -10.82
N ILE A 48 -16.02 9.81 -10.76
CA ILE A 48 -16.59 11.12 -10.43
C ILE A 48 -17.67 11.50 -11.44
N TYR A 49 -17.38 11.37 -12.74
CA TYR A 49 -18.33 11.64 -13.80
C TYR A 49 -19.61 10.79 -13.67
N LEU A 50 -19.45 9.51 -13.32
CA LEU A 50 -20.59 8.61 -13.07
C LEU A 50 -21.51 9.13 -11.95
N SER A 51 -20.94 9.67 -10.86
CA SER A 51 -21.73 10.28 -9.76
C SER A 51 -22.45 11.55 -10.17
N TYR A 52 -21.89 12.34 -11.08
CA TYR A 52 -22.58 13.51 -11.64
C TYR A 52 -23.73 13.13 -12.57
N PHE A 53 -23.60 12.00 -13.28
CA PHE A 53 -24.68 11.46 -14.08
C PHE A 53 -25.89 11.04 -13.20
N SER A 54 -25.63 10.37 -12.06
CA SER A 54 -26.66 10.08 -11.06
C SER A 54 -26.03 9.85 -9.68
N PRO A 55 -26.54 10.54 -8.64
CA PRO A 55 -26.08 10.34 -7.25
C PRO A 55 -26.23 8.90 -6.74
N PHE A 56 -27.08 8.09 -7.36
CA PHE A 56 -27.22 6.67 -7.07
C PHE A 56 -25.90 5.90 -7.23
N PHE A 57 -25.01 6.35 -8.12
CA PHE A 57 -23.69 5.74 -8.32
C PHE A 57 -22.63 6.14 -7.31
N TYR A 58 -22.92 7.05 -6.37
CA TYR A 58 -21.94 7.52 -5.40
C TYR A 58 -21.29 6.40 -4.58
N PRO A 59 -22.00 5.35 -4.07
CA PRO A 59 -21.36 4.24 -3.38
C PRO A 59 -20.32 3.50 -4.25
N LEU A 60 -20.62 3.29 -5.53
CA LEU A 60 -19.66 2.69 -6.48
C LEU A 60 -18.47 3.64 -6.75
N THR A 61 -18.73 4.93 -6.85
CA THR A 61 -17.70 5.96 -7.06
C THR A 61 -16.70 5.96 -5.92
N ILE A 62 -17.13 6.00 -4.65
CA ILE A 62 -16.20 6.00 -3.51
C ILE A 62 -15.42 4.68 -3.43
N LEU A 63 -16.03 3.56 -3.81
CA LEU A 63 -15.35 2.26 -3.87
C LEU A 63 -14.22 2.25 -4.91
N ILE A 64 -14.49 2.78 -6.12
CA ILE A 64 -13.49 2.89 -7.18
C ILE A 64 -12.37 3.85 -6.75
N ILE A 65 -12.71 5.03 -6.23
CA ILE A 65 -11.71 6.03 -5.82
C ILE A 65 -10.83 5.50 -4.68
N GLY A 66 -11.41 4.89 -3.65
CA GLY A 66 -10.65 4.29 -2.54
C GLY A 66 -9.72 3.17 -3.01
N SER A 67 -10.16 2.36 -4.00
CA SER A 67 -9.31 1.39 -4.67
C SER A 67 -8.14 2.07 -5.39
N ARG A 68 -8.37 3.14 -6.15
CA ARG A 68 -7.28 3.86 -6.85
C ARG A 68 -6.33 4.58 -5.88
N GLN A 69 -6.83 5.06 -4.75
CA GLN A 69 -5.96 5.58 -3.68
C GLN A 69 -5.07 4.48 -3.10
N ARG A 70 -5.56 3.25 -2.95
CA ARG A 70 -4.70 2.10 -2.57
C ARG A 70 -3.74 1.72 -3.70
N ALA A 71 -4.14 1.86 -4.96
CA ALA A 71 -3.25 1.68 -6.11
C ALA A 71 -2.09 2.69 -6.11
N LEU A 72 -2.33 3.96 -5.72
CA LEU A 72 -1.24 4.93 -5.50
C LEU A 72 -0.28 4.48 -4.39
N ALA A 73 -0.76 3.81 -3.34
CA ALA A 73 0.11 3.23 -2.32
C ALA A 73 0.98 2.09 -2.90
N SER A 74 0.45 1.24 -3.78
CA SER A 74 1.26 0.23 -4.49
C SER A 74 2.28 0.87 -5.44
N LEU A 75 1.96 1.97 -6.12
CA LEU A 75 2.94 2.73 -6.92
C LEU A 75 4.00 3.42 -6.05
N LEU A 76 3.64 3.91 -4.86
CA LEU A 76 4.61 4.39 -3.87
C LEU A 76 5.58 3.29 -3.45
N HIS A 77 5.07 2.09 -3.24
CA HIS A 77 5.84 0.90 -2.94
C HIS A 77 6.88 0.61 -4.02
N GLU A 78 6.46 0.56 -5.30
CA GLU A 78 7.36 0.40 -6.44
C GLU A 78 8.42 1.54 -6.51
N ALA A 79 8.00 2.76 -6.26
CA ALA A 79 8.91 3.91 -6.25
C ALA A 79 9.94 3.82 -5.11
N ALA A 80 9.55 3.32 -3.93
CA ALA A 80 10.44 3.12 -2.78
C ALA A 80 11.51 2.04 -3.06
N HIS A 81 11.14 1.00 -3.84
CA HIS A 81 12.06 0.00 -4.37
C HIS A 81 12.87 0.48 -5.59
N THR A 82 12.62 1.70 -6.08
CA THR A 82 13.24 2.24 -7.30
C THR A 82 12.93 1.42 -8.56
N THR A 83 11.74 0.83 -8.61
CA THR A 83 11.26 -0.02 -9.73
C THR A 83 10.22 0.67 -10.60
N LEU A 84 9.52 1.69 -10.10
CA LEU A 84 8.48 2.41 -10.84
C LEU A 84 9.04 3.14 -12.08
N PHE A 85 10.26 3.69 -11.99
CA PHE A 85 10.96 4.38 -13.08
C PHE A 85 12.42 3.94 -13.14
N LYS A 86 13.03 4.01 -14.33
CA LYS A 86 14.48 3.88 -14.51
C LYS A 86 15.24 5.01 -13.81
N SER A 87 14.72 6.24 -13.87
CA SER A 87 15.28 7.42 -13.21
C SER A 87 15.05 7.38 -11.71
N ARG A 88 16.12 7.47 -10.92
CA ARG A 88 16.04 7.60 -9.47
C ARG A 88 15.30 8.88 -9.05
N ILE A 89 15.51 9.98 -9.79
CA ILE A 89 14.85 11.25 -9.51
C ILE A 89 13.34 11.11 -9.67
N LEU A 90 12.88 10.47 -10.75
CA LEU A 90 11.44 10.23 -10.97
C LEU A 90 10.84 9.34 -9.87
N ASN A 91 11.53 8.26 -9.47
CA ASN A 91 11.05 7.43 -8.35
C ASN A 91 10.85 8.27 -7.07
N ILE A 92 11.81 9.16 -6.74
CA ILE A 92 11.71 9.99 -5.54
C ILE A 92 10.64 11.07 -5.70
N THR A 93 10.62 11.82 -6.79
CA THR A 93 9.73 12.99 -6.93
C THR A 93 8.29 12.59 -7.19
N ILE A 94 8.05 11.70 -8.15
CA ILE A 94 6.70 11.24 -8.50
C ILE A 94 6.15 10.33 -7.40
N GLY A 95 6.95 9.37 -6.92
CA GLY A 95 6.58 8.51 -5.80
C GLY A 95 6.22 9.30 -4.55
N ARG A 96 7.00 10.34 -4.23
CA ARG A 96 6.75 11.24 -3.09
C ARG A 96 5.48 12.05 -3.27
N VAL A 97 5.36 12.82 -4.35
CA VAL A 97 4.30 13.82 -4.48
C VAL A 97 2.98 13.22 -4.96
N LEU A 98 2.99 12.45 -6.05
CA LEU A 98 1.76 11.92 -6.64
C LEU A 98 1.28 10.63 -5.96
N CYS A 99 2.19 9.75 -5.55
CA CYS A 99 1.80 8.48 -4.97
C CYS A 99 1.72 8.53 -3.42
N GLY A 100 2.64 9.26 -2.76
CA GLY A 100 2.71 9.31 -1.30
C GLY A 100 1.89 10.43 -0.68
N TRP A 101 2.21 11.70 -0.98
CA TRP A 101 1.59 12.83 -0.30
C TRP A 101 0.08 12.89 -0.49
N THR A 102 -0.41 12.54 -1.66
CA THR A 102 -1.86 12.50 -1.94
C THR A 102 -2.65 11.61 -0.98
N ILE A 103 -2.01 10.58 -0.41
CA ILE A 103 -2.57 9.65 0.57
C ILE A 103 -1.96 9.81 1.96
N LEU A 104 -1.43 10.98 2.27
CA LEU A 104 -0.80 11.30 3.57
C LEU A 104 0.36 10.37 3.95
N GLN A 105 1.10 9.82 2.97
CA GLN A 105 2.23 8.94 3.22
C GLN A 105 3.55 9.61 2.84
N SER A 106 4.50 9.67 3.80
CA SER A 106 5.87 10.07 3.53
C SER A 106 6.60 8.99 2.75
N TYR A 107 7.25 9.37 1.65
CA TYR A 107 8.12 8.49 0.88
C TYR A 107 9.32 8.02 1.71
N GLY A 108 9.94 8.94 2.46
CA GLY A 108 11.10 8.63 3.28
C GLY A 108 10.78 7.64 4.39
N THR A 109 9.72 7.90 5.15
CA THR A 109 9.26 6.99 6.21
C THR A 109 8.85 5.64 5.64
N TYR A 110 8.08 5.61 4.55
CA TYR A 110 7.66 4.36 3.92
C TYR A 110 8.87 3.52 3.48
N ARG A 111 9.87 4.15 2.86
CA ARG A 111 11.08 3.45 2.46
C ARG A 111 11.84 2.85 3.65
N ILE A 112 11.90 3.56 4.79
CA ILE A 112 12.56 3.05 6.00
C ILE A 112 11.77 1.87 6.59
N THR A 113 10.47 2.03 6.77
CA THR A 113 9.64 1.00 7.41
C THR A 113 9.49 -0.24 6.53
N HIS A 114 9.27 -0.07 5.23
CA HIS A 114 9.01 -1.18 4.32
C HIS A 114 10.30 -1.77 3.74
N VAL A 115 11.12 -0.97 3.05
CA VAL A 115 12.31 -1.50 2.32
C VAL A 115 13.46 -1.85 3.26
N LEU A 116 13.68 -1.07 4.34
CA LEU A 116 14.82 -1.27 5.23
C LEU A 116 14.50 -2.06 6.51
N ASN A 117 13.23 -2.11 6.94
CA ASN A 117 12.84 -2.85 8.13
C ASN A 117 12.03 -4.10 7.79
N HIS A 118 10.91 -3.99 7.05
CA HIS A 118 10.07 -5.14 6.73
C HIS A 118 10.83 -6.18 5.87
N HIS A 119 11.25 -5.86 4.67
CA HIS A 119 11.89 -6.83 3.77
C HIS A 119 13.10 -7.58 4.36
N PRO A 120 14.10 -6.92 4.99
CA PRO A 120 15.25 -7.65 5.54
C PRO A 120 14.95 -8.41 6.82
N LYS A 121 13.84 -8.08 7.51
CA LYS A 121 13.51 -8.59 8.85
C LYS A 121 12.11 -9.18 8.91
N ILE A 122 11.56 -9.55 7.75
CA ILE A 122 10.22 -10.14 7.64
C ILE A 122 10.07 -11.31 8.61
N GLY A 123 8.97 -11.33 9.34
CA GLY A 123 8.68 -12.33 10.36
C GLY A 123 9.33 -12.10 11.72
N ASN A 124 10.05 -10.98 11.93
CA ASN A 124 10.56 -10.60 13.25
C ASN A 124 9.48 -9.82 14.03
N ASP A 125 8.96 -10.43 15.10
CA ASP A 125 7.86 -9.91 15.93
C ASP A 125 8.15 -8.60 16.68
N SER A 126 9.40 -8.14 16.68
CA SER A 126 9.83 -6.91 17.36
C SER A 126 10.18 -5.77 16.40
N ILE A 127 10.45 -6.06 15.12
CA ILE A 127 11.04 -5.11 14.17
C ILE A 127 10.23 -4.99 12.89
N ASP A 128 9.62 -6.09 12.43
CA ASP A 128 8.77 -6.10 11.23
C ASP A 128 7.45 -5.39 11.53
N PRO A 129 7.23 -4.16 11.00
CA PRO A 129 6.05 -3.38 11.36
C PRO A 129 4.74 -4.02 10.91
N ASP A 130 4.76 -4.79 9.83
CA ASP A 130 3.56 -5.42 9.28
C ASP A 130 3.16 -6.63 10.13
N LEU A 131 4.13 -7.43 10.57
CA LEU A 131 3.87 -8.51 11.53
C LEU A 131 3.42 -7.97 12.90
N VAL A 132 4.11 -6.95 13.43
CA VAL A 132 3.73 -6.31 14.70
C VAL A 132 2.28 -5.83 14.63
N TYR A 133 1.90 -5.16 13.55
CA TYR A 133 0.52 -4.71 13.33
C TYR A 133 -0.47 -5.88 13.34
N MET A 134 -0.20 -6.96 12.62
CA MET A 134 -1.09 -8.14 12.57
C MET A 134 -1.20 -8.85 13.93
N LEU A 135 -0.09 -8.92 14.69
CA LEU A 135 -0.09 -9.47 16.06
C LEU A 135 -0.93 -8.61 17.01
N GLU A 136 -0.79 -7.29 16.95
CA GLU A 136 -1.60 -6.36 17.76
C GLU A 136 -3.09 -6.46 17.44
N GLN A 137 -3.45 -6.68 16.18
CA GLN A 137 -4.83 -6.95 15.77
C GLN A 137 -5.33 -8.33 16.22
N GLY A 138 -4.45 -9.21 16.65
CA GLY A 138 -4.78 -10.55 17.13
C GLY A 138 -5.10 -11.55 16.02
N VAL A 139 -4.68 -11.29 14.78
CA VAL A 139 -4.96 -12.13 13.61
C VAL A 139 -4.41 -13.55 13.80
N TYR A 140 -3.26 -13.67 14.46
CA TYR A 140 -2.57 -14.94 14.71
C TYR A 140 -3.00 -15.67 15.99
N LYS A 141 -3.94 -15.10 16.76
CA LYS A 141 -4.48 -15.80 17.94
C LYS A 141 -5.25 -17.04 17.53
N SER A 142 -5.07 -18.12 18.28
CA SER A 142 -5.86 -19.35 18.08
C SER A 142 -7.35 -19.06 18.24
N GLN A 143 -8.13 -19.37 17.22
CA GLN A 143 -9.57 -19.08 17.18
C GLN A 143 -10.28 -20.04 16.23
N SER A 144 -11.60 -20.14 16.34
CA SER A 144 -12.41 -20.90 15.41
C SER A 144 -12.43 -20.25 14.01
N ARG A 145 -12.68 -21.04 12.96
CA ARG A 145 -12.85 -20.51 11.61
C ARG A 145 -13.98 -19.48 11.54
N SER A 146 -15.06 -19.70 12.29
CA SER A 146 -16.19 -18.77 12.35
C SER A 146 -15.79 -17.43 12.95
N ASP A 147 -15.04 -17.45 14.07
CA ASP A 147 -14.57 -16.23 14.73
C ASP A 147 -13.58 -15.49 13.86
N PHE A 148 -12.68 -16.22 13.18
CA PHE A 148 -11.75 -15.61 12.21
C PHE A 148 -12.51 -14.88 11.10
N LEU A 149 -13.46 -15.54 10.44
CA LEU A 149 -14.26 -14.92 9.37
C LEU A 149 -15.05 -13.71 9.89
N LYS A 150 -15.65 -13.81 11.07
CA LYS A 150 -16.39 -12.71 11.67
C LYS A 150 -15.49 -11.53 12.01
N ASN A 151 -14.35 -11.76 12.68
CA ASN A 151 -13.51 -10.69 13.21
C ASN A 151 -12.58 -10.06 12.18
N TYR A 152 -12.05 -10.84 11.24
CA TYR A 152 -11.02 -10.37 10.29
C TYR A 152 -11.50 -10.29 8.84
N PHE A 153 -12.74 -10.70 8.57
CA PHE A 153 -13.35 -10.57 7.25
C PHE A 153 -14.60 -9.70 7.29
N ILE A 154 -15.66 -10.13 8.01
CA ILE A 154 -16.95 -9.43 8.01
C ILE A 154 -16.83 -8.06 8.68
N LYS A 155 -16.29 -7.99 9.90
CA LYS A 155 -16.16 -6.72 10.62
C LYS A 155 -15.29 -5.70 9.88
N PRO A 156 -14.08 -6.03 9.36
CA PRO A 156 -13.32 -5.09 8.54
C PRO A 156 -14.02 -4.65 7.27
N LEU A 157 -14.73 -5.58 6.59
CA LEU A 157 -15.55 -5.22 5.42
C LEU A 157 -16.62 -4.18 5.75
N LEU A 158 -17.15 -4.21 6.97
CA LEU A 158 -18.09 -3.21 7.50
C LEU A 158 -17.38 -1.99 8.14
N GLY A 159 -16.07 -1.87 7.98
CA GLY A 159 -15.32 -0.69 8.40
C GLY A 159 -14.82 -0.71 9.86
N SER A 160 -14.81 -1.84 10.56
CA SER A 160 -14.35 -1.91 11.95
C SER A 160 -12.88 -1.49 12.15
N ASN A 161 -12.06 -1.55 11.11
CA ASN A 161 -10.67 -1.12 11.11
C ASN A 161 -10.47 0.39 10.89
N ILE A 162 -11.51 1.13 10.48
CA ILE A 162 -11.43 2.57 10.20
C ILE A 162 -10.95 3.39 11.41
N PRO A 163 -11.50 3.22 12.63
CA PRO A 163 -11.03 3.97 13.79
C PRO A 163 -9.56 3.72 14.12
N HIS A 164 -9.09 2.49 13.93
CA HIS A 164 -7.68 2.14 14.11
C HIS A 164 -6.80 2.84 13.07
N TYR A 165 -7.21 2.85 11.82
CA TYR A 165 -6.49 3.54 10.75
C TYR A 165 -6.42 5.05 10.97
N ILE A 166 -7.51 5.69 11.40
CA ILE A 166 -7.53 7.13 11.74
C ILE A 166 -6.55 7.41 12.91
N ARG A 167 -6.54 6.56 13.94
CA ARG A 167 -5.59 6.67 15.05
C ARG A 167 -4.15 6.54 14.56
N TYR A 168 -3.86 5.59 13.70
CA TYR A 168 -2.56 5.41 13.07
C TYR A 168 -2.14 6.65 12.26
N LEU A 169 -3.02 7.20 11.44
CA LEU A 169 -2.74 8.43 10.70
C LEU A 169 -2.34 9.57 11.65
N ILE A 170 -3.12 9.82 12.69
CA ILE A 170 -2.88 10.91 13.63
C ILE A 170 -1.59 10.67 14.43
N LYS A 171 -1.45 9.48 15.02
CA LYS A 171 -0.33 9.18 15.92
C LYS A 171 0.98 9.05 15.15
N ASP A 172 1.02 8.18 14.13
CA ASP A 172 2.28 7.76 13.54
C ASP A 172 2.70 8.66 12.38
N ARG A 173 1.78 9.06 11.52
CA ARG A 173 2.10 9.93 10.38
C ARG A 173 2.18 11.41 10.69
N PHE A 174 1.59 11.86 11.81
CA PHE A 174 1.70 13.26 12.23
C PHE A 174 2.44 13.40 13.54
N ILE A 175 1.91 12.93 14.69
CA ILE A 175 2.52 13.23 16.00
C ILE A 175 3.94 12.69 16.08
N THR A 176 4.16 11.43 15.70
CA THR A 176 5.48 10.79 15.74
C THR A 176 6.43 11.41 14.70
N ALA A 177 5.96 11.62 13.48
CA ALA A 177 6.75 12.22 12.41
C ALA A 177 7.18 13.65 12.75
N PHE A 178 6.34 14.48 13.37
CA PHE A 178 6.70 15.82 13.80
C PHE A 178 7.74 15.84 14.93
N ARG A 179 7.84 14.77 15.73
CA ARG A 179 8.85 14.63 16.80
C ARG A 179 10.19 14.08 16.31
N ASN A 180 10.20 13.45 15.13
CA ASN A 180 11.39 12.87 14.53
C ASN A 180 12.02 13.88 13.56
N ASP A 181 13.25 14.34 13.84
CA ASP A 181 13.93 15.35 13.01
C ASP A 181 14.12 14.93 11.56
N LYS A 182 14.28 13.63 11.29
CA LYS A 182 14.46 13.10 9.93
C LYS A 182 13.15 13.10 9.13
N GLU A 183 12.01 12.96 9.81
CA GLU A 183 10.70 12.83 9.16
C GLU A 183 9.92 14.16 9.17
N ARG A 184 10.23 15.06 10.10
CA ARG A 184 9.54 16.33 10.32
C ARG A 184 9.41 17.16 9.05
N THR A 185 10.47 17.31 8.29
CA THR A 185 10.48 18.13 7.07
C THR A 185 9.45 17.62 6.06
N GLU A 186 9.43 16.32 5.80
CA GLU A 186 8.46 15.75 4.84
C GLU A 186 7.04 15.79 5.41
N ALA A 187 6.84 15.58 6.71
CA ALA A 187 5.54 15.73 7.36
C ALA A 187 4.99 17.17 7.22
N ILE A 188 5.83 18.19 7.41
CA ILE A 188 5.47 19.60 7.18
C ILE A 188 5.09 19.82 5.71
N MET A 189 5.86 19.28 4.76
CA MET A 189 5.56 19.39 3.33
C MET A 189 4.21 18.76 2.96
N ILE A 190 3.87 17.60 3.54
CA ILE A 190 2.56 16.96 3.36
C ILE A 190 1.43 17.86 3.88
N VAL A 191 1.58 18.44 5.05
CA VAL A 191 0.60 19.39 5.61
C VAL A 191 0.43 20.60 4.69
N VAL A 192 1.52 21.22 4.27
CA VAL A 192 1.50 22.38 3.36
C VAL A 192 0.84 22.01 2.03
N PHE A 193 1.16 20.84 1.47
CA PHE A 193 0.55 20.33 0.25
C PHE A 193 -0.97 20.22 0.38
N HIS A 194 -1.47 19.59 1.44
CA HIS A 194 -2.92 19.44 1.64
C HIS A 194 -3.62 20.75 1.97
N LEU A 195 -3.00 21.63 2.77
CA LEU A 195 -3.54 22.97 3.02
C LEU A 195 -3.64 23.77 1.71
N SER A 196 -2.64 23.69 0.83
CA SER A 196 -2.69 24.34 -0.48
C SER A 196 -3.84 23.82 -1.33
N ILE A 197 -4.06 22.49 -1.39
CA ILE A 197 -5.19 21.89 -2.11
C ILE A 197 -6.53 22.36 -1.53
N ILE A 198 -6.66 22.39 -0.20
CA ILE A 198 -7.88 22.84 0.48
C ILE A 198 -8.15 24.32 0.18
N LEU A 199 -7.13 25.18 0.25
CA LEU A 199 -7.26 26.60 -0.07
C LEU A 199 -7.66 26.83 -1.54
N ILE A 200 -7.05 26.11 -2.47
CA ILE A 200 -7.42 26.17 -3.90
C ILE A 200 -8.87 25.70 -4.08
N ALA A 201 -9.24 24.57 -3.49
CA ALA A 201 -10.59 24.03 -3.59
C ALA A 201 -11.63 24.99 -2.99
N PHE A 202 -11.32 25.64 -1.88
CA PHE A 202 -12.17 26.65 -1.26
C PHE A 202 -12.33 27.88 -2.18
N ALA A 203 -11.22 28.43 -2.68
CA ALA A 203 -11.21 29.60 -3.54
C ALA A 203 -11.93 29.36 -4.89
N THR A 204 -11.91 28.14 -5.40
CA THR A 204 -12.59 27.76 -6.66
C THR A 204 -13.98 27.20 -6.48
N GLY A 205 -14.47 27.06 -5.24
CA GLY A 205 -15.80 26.49 -4.94
C GLY A 205 -15.89 24.95 -4.99
N TRP A 206 -14.74 24.23 -5.07
CA TRP A 206 -14.65 22.77 -5.19
C TRP A 206 -14.40 22.05 -3.84
N ILE A 207 -14.59 22.74 -2.72
CA ILE A 207 -14.32 22.14 -1.39
C ILE A 207 -15.21 20.93 -1.09
N LYS A 208 -16.48 20.98 -1.52
CA LYS A 208 -17.41 19.87 -1.38
C LYS A 208 -16.97 18.65 -2.16
N GLU A 209 -16.54 18.84 -3.41
CA GLU A 209 -16.07 17.79 -4.30
C GLU A 209 -14.79 17.16 -3.76
N LEU A 210 -13.86 17.96 -3.27
CA LEU A 210 -12.64 17.47 -2.61
C LEU A 210 -12.99 16.56 -1.43
N PHE A 211 -13.95 16.96 -0.61
CA PHE A 211 -14.38 16.16 0.53
C PHE A 211 -15.07 14.87 0.09
N LEU A 212 -16.06 14.95 -0.81
CA LEU A 212 -16.85 13.81 -1.27
C LEU A 212 -16.03 12.80 -2.06
N PHE A 213 -15.14 13.26 -2.97
CA PHE A 213 -14.45 12.40 -3.94
C PHE A 213 -13.00 12.11 -3.58
N TRP A 214 -12.43 12.75 -2.54
CA TRP A 214 -11.09 12.41 -2.09
C TRP A 214 -11.05 11.96 -0.64
N TRP A 215 -11.57 12.74 0.29
CA TRP A 215 -11.44 12.45 1.71
C TRP A 215 -12.36 11.33 2.21
N ILE A 216 -13.61 11.28 1.78
CA ILE A 216 -14.50 10.16 2.15
C ILE A 216 -13.97 8.83 1.66
N PRO A 217 -13.63 8.63 0.37
CA PRO A 217 -13.03 7.38 -0.08
C PRO A 217 -11.74 7.02 0.67
N PHE A 218 -10.89 8.02 0.94
CA PHE A 218 -9.63 7.83 1.65
C PHE A 218 -9.82 7.38 3.10
N LEU A 219 -10.79 7.93 3.81
CA LEU A 219 -11.01 7.60 5.21
C LEU A 219 -11.86 6.34 5.42
N VAL A 220 -12.70 5.98 4.45
CA VAL A 220 -13.68 4.89 4.59
C VAL A 220 -13.27 3.65 3.80
N ILE A 221 -12.92 3.80 2.53
CA ILE A 221 -12.69 2.66 1.63
C ILE A 221 -11.22 2.23 1.59
N HIS A 222 -10.29 3.19 1.48
CA HIS A 222 -8.86 2.90 1.41
C HIS A 222 -8.36 2.01 2.58
N PRO A 223 -8.71 2.25 3.87
CA PRO A 223 -8.27 1.38 4.95
C PRO A 223 -8.89 -0.01 4.91
N VAL A 224 -10.12 -0.15 4.41
CA VAL A 224 -10.75 -1.48 4.24
C VAL A 224 -9.99 -2.28 3.18
N ILE A 225 -9.72 -1.69 2.03
CA ILE A 225 -8.96 -2.35 0.97
C ILE A 225 -7.54 -2.67 1.45
N GLY A 226 -6.87 -1.72 2.11
CA GLY A 226 -5.55 -1.92 2.69
C GLY A 226 -5.48 -3.11 3.64
N TRP A 227 -6.48 -3.28 4.51
CA TRP A 227 -6.57 -4.44 5.39
C TRP A 227 -6.58 -5.77 4.63
N PHE A 228 -7.40 -5.88 3.58
CA PHE A 228 -7.47 -7.11 2.78
C PHE A 228 -6.21 -7.35 1.95
N SER A 229 -5.53 -6.31 1.49
CA SER A 229 -4.22 -6.46 0.84
C SER A 229 -3.22 -7.09 1.80
N GLU A 230 -2.99 -6.49 2.96
CA GLU A 230 -2.06 -6.99 4.00
C GLU A 230 -2.39 -8.44 4.42
N LEU A 231 -3.67 -8.71 4.73
CA LEU A 231 -4.11 -10.06 5.12
C LEU A 231 -3.84 -11.09 4.02
N SER A 232 -4.01 -10.72 2.76
CA SER A 232 -3.84 -11.61 1.63
C SER A 232 -2.38 -11.89 1.26
N GLU A 233 -1.47 -11.00 1.62
CA GLU A 233 -0.04 -11.09 1.30
C GLU A 233 0.72 -11.99 2.27
N HIS A 234 0.44 -11.92 3.54
CA HIS A 234 1.24 -12.51 4.60
C HIS A 234 0.53 -13.55 5.47
N TYR A 235 -0.78 -13.44 5.68
CA TYR A 235 -1.49 -14.38 6.58
C TYR A 235 -1.78 -15.73 5.89
N PRO A 236 -1.59 -16.89 6.55
CA PRO A 236 -1.06 -17.11 7.91
C PRO A 236 0.45 -17.41 7.94
N MET A 237 1.20 -17.06 6.91
CA MET A 237 2.50 -17.66 6.64
C MET A 237 3.62 -17.20 7.56
N MET A 238 3.54 -15.99 8.14
CA MET A 238 4.61 -15.46 8.99
C MET A 238 4.79 -16.26 10.28
N GLU A 239 3.76 -16.97 10.77
CA GLU A 239 3.88 -17.88 11.92
C GLU A 239 4.01 -19.35 11.53
N SER A 240 3.62 -19.72 10.32
CA SER A 240 3.50 -21.13 9.92
C SER A 240 4.80 -21.74 9.41
N THR A 241 5.83 -20.96 9.17
CA THR A 241 7.10 -21.43 8.62
C THR A 241 8.30 -20.82 9.34
N ASN A 242 9.42 -21.57 9.38
CA ASN A 242 10.69 -21.06 9.91
C ASN A 242 11.60 -20.52 8.82
N THR A 243 11.08 -20.35 7.60
CA THR A 243 11.86 -19.94 6.42
C THR A 243 11.28 -18.68 5.82
N ALA A 244 11.97 -17.56 5.93
CA ALA A 244 11.55 -16.25 5.46
C ALA A 244 11.05 -16.23 4.00
N ARG A 245 11.59 -17.11 3.16
CA ARG A 245 11.17 -17.28 1.75
C ARG A 245 9.67 -17.57 1.59
N PHE A 246 9.01 -18.11 2.62
CA PHE A 246 7.60 -18.49 2.57
C PHE A 246 6.71 -17.59 3.43
N TYR A 247 7.18 -16.42 3.84
CA TYR A 247 6.38 -15.46 4.60
C TYR A 247 5.44 -14.61 3.75
N SER A 248 5.51 -14.74 2.44
CA SER A 248 4.60 -14.11 1.48
C SER A 248 4.21 -15.08 0.37
N ARG A 249 3.26 -14.69 -0.48
CA ARG A 249 2.79 -15.54 -1.58
C ARG A 249 2.50 -14.76 -2.85
N ASN A 250 2.58 -15.46 -3.99
CA ASN A 250 1.94 -15.03 -5.22
C ASN A 250 0.52 -15.59 -5.27
N ARG A 251 -0.43 -14.82 -5.78
CA ARG A 251 -1.84 -15.19 -5.91
C ARG A 251 -2.25 -15.28 -7.37
N TYR A 252 -3.12 -16.24 -7.69
CA TYR A 252 -3.80 -16.30 -8.98
C TYR A 252 -5.02 -15.37 -8.94
N ALA A 253 -4.77 -14.06 -9.06
CA ALA A 253 -5.78 -13.04 -8.93
C ALA A 253 -6.67 -12.92 -10.17
N GLY A 254 -7.99 -12.98 -10.00
CA GLY A 254 -8.96 -12.60 -11.01
C GLY A 254 -8.99 -11.09 -11.26
N TRP A 255 -9.73 -10.63 -12.27
CA TRP A 255 -9.77 -9.21 -12.63
C TRP A 255 -10.32 -8.30 -11.51
N ILE A 256 -11.32 -8.77 -10.74
CA ILE A 256 -11.85 -8.04 -9.56
C ILE A 256 -10.78 -7.90 -8.48
N GLU A 257 -10.11 -9.00 -8.14
CA GLU A 257 -9.04 -8.99 -7.14
C GLU A 257 -7.88 -8.08 -7.56
N ARG A 258 -7.45 -8.15 -8.83
CA ARG A 258 -6.41 -7.26 -9.37
C ARG A 258 -6.82 -5.79 -9.31
N PHE A 259 -8.10 -5.49 -9.48
CA PHE A 259 -8.58 -4.11 -9.41
C PHE A 259 -8.62 -3.58 -7.99
N PHE A 260 -9.06 -4.37 -6.99
CA PHE A 260 -9.32 -3.87 -5.64
C PHE A 260 -8.21 -4.17 -4.63
N ILE A 261 -7.49 -5.30 -4.75
CA ILE A 261 -6.56 -5.79 -3.73
C ILE A 261 -5.15 -5.96 -4.26
N GLY A 262 -4.99 -6.46 -5.47
CA GLY A 262 -3.68 -6.76 -6.08
C GLY A 262 -3.35 -5.84 -7.26
N MET A 263 -3.62 -4.52 -7.13
CA MET A 263 -3.34 -3.54 -8.18
C MET A 263 -1.85 -3.45 -8.47
N HIS A 264 -1.52 -3.08 -9.70
CA HIS A 264 -0.13 -2.93 -10.17
C HIS A 264 0.76 -4.15 -9.91
N SER A 265 0.19 -5.36 -10.02
CA SER A 265 0.87 -6.64 -9.81
C SER A 265 1.23 -6.97 -8.36
N ASP A 266 0.70 -6.25 -7.38
CA ASP A 266 0.87 -6.49 -5.94
C ASP A 266 0.45 -7.93 -5.51
N TYR A 267 -0.39 -8.60 -6.31
CA TYR A 267 -0.73 -10.01 -6.14
C TYR A 267 0.46 -10.98 -6.37
N LEU A 268 1.59 -10.49 -6.91
CA LEU A 268 2.84 -11.25 -7.09
C LEU A 268 3.85 -10.96 -5.97
N HIS A 269 3.39 -10.79 -4.75
CA HIS A 269 4.15 -10.28 -3.62
C HIS A 269 5.38 -11.12 -3.23
N LEU A 270 5.36 -12.44 -3.45
CA LEU A 270 6.53 -13.30 -3.19
C LEU A 270 7.71 -13.02 -4.15
N THR A 271 7.43 -12.57 -5.38
CA THR A 271 8.47 -12.34 -6.41
C THR A 271 8.95 -10.90 -6.45
N HIS A 272 8.42 -10.09 -5.58
CA HIS A 272 8.70 -8.67 -5.43
C HIS A 272 9.95 -8.33 -4.59
#